data_c721200a39f09c2ccec61914cb55e60c
#
_entry.id   c721200a39f09c2ccec61914cb55e60c
#
_cell.length_a   1.000
_cell.length_b   1.000
_cell.length_c   1.000
_cell.angle_alpha   90.00
_cell.angle_beta   90.00
_cell.angle_gamma   90.00
#
_symmetry.space_group_name_H-M   'P 1'
#
loop_
_entity.id
_entity.type
_entity.pdbx_description
1 polymer ?
#
loop_
_entity_poly.entity_id
_entity_poly.type
_entity_poly.pdbx_seq_one_letter_code
_entity_poly.pdbx_strand_id
1 'polypeptide(L)'
;SRFTVLKGLGARLERALLSFYMDQHSENGYTEIIPPFMANRNSFIGTGQLPKFEEDMFKIEGLDYFLVPTAEVPVTNLYNNEIVDFDSLPIKHCAYTPCFRSEAGSAGRDTRGLVRQHQFNKVELVKFVKPEDSYEELESLTNDAEKMLQLLGLPYRVVKICTGDLGFTAAKKYDLEVWMPSYNRYVEISSCSNFEDFQARRANIRFKRDRNAKTEFVHTLN
;
A
#
# COMPACT_ATOMS: atom_id res chain seq x y z
N SER A 1 -19.52 1.34 15.75
CA SER A 1 -18.41 2.19 16.18
C SER A 1 -17.16 2.07 15.31
N ARG A 2 -16.96 1.00 14.52
CA ARG A 2 -15.80 0.77 13.63
C ARG A 2 -14.42 0.93 14.27
N PHE A 3 -14.34 0.85 15.58
CA PHE A 3 -13.09 0.68 16.32
C PHE A 3 -13.15 -0.65 17.07
N THR A 4 -12.06 -1.41 17.01
CA THR A 4 -12.01 -2.75 17.59
C THR A 4 -10.94 -2.81 18.67
N VAL A 5 -11.29 -3.49 19.77
CA VAL A 5 -10.33 -3.87 20.81
C VAL A 5 -10.14 -5.39 20.73
N LEU A 6 -8.94 -5.83 20.41
CA LEU A 6 -8.57 -7.23 20.47
C LEU A 6 -8.01 -7.56 21.85
N LYS A 7 -8.39 -8.72 22.38
CA LYS A 7 -7.97 -9.15 23.73
C LYS A 7 -7.48 -10.59 23.73
N GLY A 8 -6.46 -10.87 24.53
CA GLY A 8 -5.96 -12.23 24.74
C GLY A 8 -5.42 -12.85 23.45
N LEU A 9 -5.96 -14.01 23.07
CA LEU A 9 -5.51 -14.75 21.87
C LEU A 9 -5.73 -13.97 20.57
N GLY A 10 -6.79 -13.16 20.48
CA GLY A 10 -7.03 -12.32 19.28
C GLY A 10 -5.93 -11.28 19.10
N ALA A 11 -5.55 -10.58 20.15
CA ALA A 11 -4.43 -9.63 20.09
C ALA A 11 -3.09 -10.31 19.79
N ARG A 12 -2.87 -11.50 20.36
CA ARG A 12 -1.67 -12.30 20.08
C ARG A 12 -1.62 -12.77 18.64
N LEU A 13 -2.76 -13.19 18.08
CA LEU A 13 -2.84 -13.63 16.68
C LEU A 13 -2.52 -12.48 15.72
N GLU A 14 -3.09 -11.30 15.92
CA GLU A 14 -2.79 -10.13 15.06
C GLU A 14 -1.31 -9.77 15.12
N ARG A 15 -0.72 -9.70 16.30
CA ARG A 15 0.72 -9.44 16.44
C ARG A 15 1.57 -10.52 15.76
N ALA A 16 1.18 -11.78 15.85
CA ALA A 16 1.88 -12.88 15.19
C ALA A 16 1.80 -12.79 13.68
N LEU A 17 0.64 -12.42 13.11
CA LEU A 17 0.47 -12.20 11.66
C LEU A 17 1.31 -11.03 11.16
N LEU A 18 1.34 -9.92 11.88
CA LEU A 18 2.17 -8.77 11.52
C LEU A 18 3.66 -9.14 11.49
N SER A 19 4.15 -9.80 12.54
CA SER A 19 5.54 -10.27 12.59
C SER A 19 5.84 -11.26 11.48
N PHE A 20 4.95 -12.20 11.23
CA PHE A 20 5.10 -13.19 10.16
C PHE A 20 5.23 -12.54 8.78
N TYR A 21 4.35 -11.58 8.44
CA TYR A 21 4.42 -10.89 7.16
C TYR A 21 5.72 -10.07 7.02
N MET A 22 6.08 -9.32 8.06
CA MET A 22 7.30 -8.52 8.02
C MET A 22 8.55 -9.40 7.87
N ASP A 23 8.66 -10.50 8.60
CA ASP A 23 9.79 -11.43 8.53
C ASP A 23 9.88 -12.07 7.13
N GLN A 24 8.76 -12.57 6.59
CA GLN A 24 8.73 -13.19 5.26
C GLN A 24 9.17 -12.21 4.16
N HIS A 25 8.71 -10.97 4.21
CA HIS A 25 9.09 -9.98 3.21
C HIS A 25 10.53 -9.50 3.37
N SER A 26 11.02 -9.34 4.60
CA SER A 26 12.42 -9.02 4.86
C SER A 26 13.36 -10.12 4.36
N GLU A 27 13.04 -11.38 4.58
CA GLU A 27 13.79 -12.53 4.07
C GLU A 27 13.75 -12.61 2.53
N ASN A 28 12.70 -12.08 1.91
CA ASN A 28 12.53 -12.02 0.45
C ASN A 28 13.09 -10.74 -0.18
N GLY A 29 13.98 -10.03 0.51
CA GLY A 29 14.74 -8.91 -0.04
C GLY A 29 14.05 -7.54 0.04
N TYR A 30 12.97 -7.41 0.80
CA TYR A 30 12.41 -6.11 1.13
C TYR A 30 13.11 -5.53 2.36
N THR A 31 13.45 -4.23 2.29
CA THR A 31 13.98 -3.51 3.46
C THR A 31 12.82 -3.05 4.34
N GLU A 32 12.86 -3.43 5.61
CA GLU A 32 11.85 -3.05 6.60
C GLU A 32 11.97 -1.57 6.97
N ILE A 33 10.84 -0.87 6.96
CA ILE A 33 10.72 0.54 7.30
C ILE A 33 9.68 0.72 8.41
N ILE A 34 10.01 1.52 9.41
CA ILE A 34 9.06 2.02 10.41
C ILE A 34 8.83 3.51 10.12
N PRO A 35 7.78 3.86 9.36
CA PRO A 35 7.53 5.25 8.99
C PRO A 35 6.67 5.96 10.04
N PRO A 36 6.59 7.31 10.00
CA PRO A 36 5.61 8.06 10.76
C PRO A 36 4.16 7.68 10.38
N PHE A 37 3.24 7.81 11.33
CA PHE A 37 1.80 7.53 11.12
C PHE A 37 0.99 8.80 10.82
N MET A 38 1.65 9.93 10.75
CA MET A 38 1.13 11.22 10.28
C MET A 38 2.03 11.76 9.19
N ALA A 39 1.43 12.41 8.20
CA ALA A 39 2.17 13.07 7.14
C ALA A 39 1.50 14.40 6.78
N ASN A 40 2.26 15.30 6.19
CA ASN A 40 1.76 16.60 5.73
C ASN A 40 1.00 16.46 4.41
N ARG A 41 0.24 17.48 4.04
CA ARG A 41 -0.56 17.54 2.80
C ARG A 41 0.26 17.19 1.56
N ASN A 42 1.47 17.69 1.45
CA ASN A 42 2.31 17.46 0.25
C ASN A 42 2.64 15.98 0.05
N SER A 43 2.83 15.23 1.12
CA SER A 43 3.05 13.79 1.04
C SER A 43 1.85 13.06 0.41
N PHE A 44 0.64 13.45 0.78
CA PHE A 44 -0.60 12.88 0.22
C PHE A 44 -0.87 13.34 -1.22
N ILE A 45 -0.45 14.55 -1.58
CA ILE A 45 -0.46 15.01 -2.97
C ILE A 45 0.50 14.15 -3.79
N GLY A 46 1.68 13.88 -3.28
CA GLY A 46 2.70 13.05 -3.94
C GLY A 46 2.22 11.65 -4.30
N THR A 47 1.43 11.02 -3.45
CA THR A 47 0.89 9.67 -3.70
C THR A 47 -0.51 9.66 -4.32
N GLY A 48 -1.14 10.82 -4.51
CA GLY A 48 -2.39 10.95 -5.25
C GLY A 48 -3.68 10.85 -4.44
N GLN A 49 -3.61 10.73 -3.10
CA GLN A 49 -4.81 10.76 -2.25
C GLN A 49 -5.43 12.14 -2.19
N LEU A 50 -4.62 13.18 -2.14
CA LEU A 50 -5.09 14.58 -2.18
C LEU A 50 -4.89 15.19 -3.57
N PRO A 51 -5.77 16.13 -3.96
CA PRO A 51 -6.87 16.71 -3.17
C PRO A 51 -8.18 15.89 -3.15
N LYS A 52 -8.31 14.86 -3.98
CA LYS A 52 -9.61 14.21 -4.28
C LYS A 52 -10.27 13.53 -3.07
N PHE A 53 -9.49 12.89 -2.20
CA PHE A 53 -10.00 12.04 -1.12
C PHE A 53 -9.86 12.68 0.27
N GLU A 54 -9.89 14.00 0.38
CA GLU A 54 -9.73 14.68 1.68
C GLU A 54 -10.80 14.27 2.70
N GLU A 55 -12.04 14.04 2.24
CA GLU A 55 -13.16 13.64 3.11
C GLU A 55 -12.99 12.22 3.68
N ASP A 56 -12.18 11.39 3.03
CA ASP A 56 -11.90 10.01 3.47
C ASP A 56 -10.78 9.93 4.50
N MET A 57 -10.16 11.05 4.87
CA MET A 57 -9.01 11.09 5.75
C MET A 57 -9.31 11.77 7.08
N PHE A 58 -8.57 11.38 8.11
CA PHE A 58 -8.57 12.07 9.40
C PHE A 58 -7.50 13.16 9.40
N LYS A 59 -7.94 14.42 9.43
CA LYS A 59 -7.09 15.60 9.52
C LYS A 59 -6.86 15.97 10.98
N ILE A 60 -5.64 16.43 11.29
CA ILE A 60 -5.31 16.96 12.61
C ILE A 60 -5.81 18.42 12.69
N GLU A 61 -6.60 18.70 13.71
CA GLU A 61 -7.12 20.05 13.93
C GLU A 61 -5.99 21.05 14.19
N GLY A 62 -6.02 22.19 13.54
CA GLY A 62 -5.03 23.25 13.66
C GLY A 62 -3.70 23.01 12.93
N LEU A 63 -3.53 21.85 12.28
CA LEU A 63 -2.35 21.51 11.51
C LEU A 63 -2.73 20.99 10.13
N ASP A 64 -1.84 21.19 9.15
CA ASP A 64 -2.04 20.61 7.80
C ASP A 64 -1.39 19.23 7.69
N TYR A 65 -1.74 18.38 8.65
CA TYR A 65 -1.31 16.99 8.78
C TYR A 65 -2.52 16.07 8.82
N PHE A 66 -2.30 14.84 8.38
CA PHE A 66 -3.33 13.79 8.32
C PHE A 66 -2.76 12.49 8.89
N LEU A 67 -3.63 11.68 9.50
CA LEU A 67 -3.31 10.29 9.82
C LEU A 67 -3.20 9.48 8.53
N VAL A 68 -2.20 8.61 8.43
CA VAL A 68 -1.97 7.84 7.20
C VAL A 68 -3.06 6.80 6.98
N PRO A 69 -3.65 6.72 5.77
CA PRO A 69 -4.61 5.66 5.42
C PRO A 69 -3.91 4.39 4.92
N THR A 70 -2.61 4.48 4.68
CA THR A 70 -1.74 3.42 4.14
C THR A 70 -0.28 3.82 4.33
N ALA A 71 0.60 2.86 4.54
CA ALA A 71 2.05 3.11 4.58
C ALA A 71 2.63 3.57 3.22
N GLU A 72 1.88 3.37 2.12
CA GLU A 72 2.22 3.92 0.80
C GLU A 72 2.63 5.38 0.88
N VAL A 73 1.88 6.21 1.62
CA VAL A 73 2.13 7.66 1.71
C VAL A 73 3.51 7.97 2.30
N PRO A 74 3.84 7.57 3.52
CA PRO A 74 5.14 7.92 4.09
C PRO A 74 6.30 7.18 3.41
N VAL A 75 6.12 5.93 3.00
CA VAL A 75 7.21 5.14 2.38
C VAL A 75 7.55 5.66 0.98
N THR A 76 6.56 5.97 0.15
CA THR A 76 6.82 6.55 -1.18
C THR A 76 7.52 7.91 -1.05
N ASN A 77 7.15 8.72 -0.07
CA ASN A 77 7.72 10.05 0.13
C ASN A 77 9.13 10.04 0.78
N LEU A 78 9.70 8.90 1.13
CA LEU A 78 11.12 8.81 1.52
C LEU A 78 12.06 9.35 0.43
N TYR A 79 11.65 9.22 -0.82
CA TYR A 79 12.43 9.65 -1.99
C TYR A 79 11.86 10.91 -2.66
N ASN A 80 10.98 11.64 -1.97
CA ASN A 80 10.39 12.88 -2.46
C ASN A 80 11.49 13.90 -2.81
N ASN A 81 11.48 14.42 -4.04
CA ASN A 81 12.49 15.31 -4.61
C ASN A 81 13.90 14.70 -4.73
N GLU A 82 14.04 13.39 -4.65
CA GLU A 82 15.32 12.71 -4.74
C GLU A 82 15.64 12.23 -6.17
N ILE A 83 16.93 12.09 -6.44
CA ILE A 83 17.47 11.35 -7.57
C ILE A 83 18.11 10.09 -6.98
N VAL A 84 17.41 8.97 -7.10
CA VAL A 84 17.89 7.69 -6.57
C VAL A 84 18.98 7.10 -7.46
N ASP A 85 19.84 6.30 -6.86
CA ASP A 85 20.90 5.61 -7.57
C ASP A 85 20.32 4.54 -8.50
N PHE A 86 20.71 4.57 -9.78
CA PHE A 86 20.29 3.62 -10.79
C PHE A 86 20.61 2.17 -10.43
N ASP A 87 21.80 1.95 -9.85
CA ASP A 87 22.25 0.61 -9.47
C ASP A 87 21.50 0.06 -8.24
N SER A 88 20.81 0.92 -7.49
CA SER A 88 19.96 0.51 -6.37
C SER A 88 18.59 0.00 -6.80
N LEU A 89 18.17 0.25 -8.05
CA LEU A 89 16.85 -0.18 -8.56
C LEU A 89 16.86 -1.69 -8.94
N PRO A 90 15.84 -2.45 -8.57
CA PRO A 90 14.63 -2.04 -7.87
C PRO A 90 14.85 -1.81 -6.38
N ILE A 91 14.34 -0.72 -5.82
CA ILE A 91 14.26 -0.50 -4.37
C ILE A 91 12.95 -1.11 -3.87
N LYS A 92 13.03 -1.95 -2.85
CA LYS A 92 11.88 -2.65 -2.28
C LYS A 92 11.79 -2.44 -0.78
N HIS A 93 10.67 -1.91 -0.32
CA HIS A 93 10.41 -1.68 1.09
C HIS A 93 9.17 -2.42 1.57
N CYS A 94 9.19 -2.89 2.81
CA CYS A 94 8.01 -3.36 3.52
C CYS A 94 7.83 -2.55 4.81
N ALA A 95 6.59 -2.22 5.13
CA ALA A 95 6.28 -1.43 6.31
C ALA A 95 4.99 -1.90 6.95
N TYR A 96 4.99 -1.99 8.27
CA TYR A 96 3.77 -2.12 9.06
C TYR A 96 3.34 -0.74 9.55
N THR A 97 2.07 -0.39 9.35
CA THR A 97 1.45 0.77 9.99
C THR A 97 0.03 0.47 10.41
N PRO A 98 -0.49 1.11 11.49
CA PRO A 98 -1.91 1.36 11.58
C PRO A 98 -2.33 2.24 10.40
N CYS A 99 -3.53 2.01 9.89
CA CYS A 99 -4.13 2.76 8.79
C CYS A 99 -5.44 3.36 9.29
N PHE A 100 -5.70 4.60 8.89
CA PHE A 100 -6.85 5.38 9.35
C PHE A 100 -7.68 5.83 8.17
N ARG A 101 -8.97 5.45 8.14
CA ARG A 101 -9.90 5.81 7.07
C ARG A 101 -11.26 6.21 7.65
N SER A 102 -11.80 7.34 7.19
CA SER A 102 -13.13 7.79 7.66
C SER A 102 -14.26 6.92 7.12
N GLU A 103 -14.00 6.17 6.03
CA GLU A 103 -14.99 5.30 5.39
C GLU A 103 -16.30 6.04 5.06
N ALA A 104 -16.20 7.30 4.63
CA ALA A 104 -17.33 8.21 4.45
C ALA A 104 -18.37 7.69 3.46
N GLY A 105 -17.95 6.99 2.41
CA GLY A 105 -18.85 6.43 1.39
C GLY A 105 -19.35 5.01 1.67
N SER A 106 -18.96 4.39 2.79
CA SER A 106 -19.31 2.99 3.04
C SER A 106 -20.70 2.83 3.65
N ALA A 107 -21.52 1.98 3.04
CA ALA A 107 -22.86 1.63 3.50
C ALA A 107 -23.10 0.12 3.42
N GLY A 108 -24.10 -0.38 4.16
CA GLY A 108 -24.56 -1.75 4.04
C GLY A 108 -23.95 -2.73 5.05
N ARG A 109 -23.86 -4.02 4.64
CA ARG A 109 -23.46 -5.12 5.53
C ARG A 109 -22.03 -4.98 6.07
N ASP A 110 -21.13 -4.42 5.31
CA ASP A 110 -19.72 -4.27 5.65
C ASP A 110 -19.47 -3.20 6.74
N THR A 111 -20.51 -2.45 7.13
CA THR A 111 -20.43 -1.50 8.26
C THR A 111 -20.51 -2.17 9.63
N ARG A 112 -20.77 -3.47 9.66
CA ARG A 112 -20.82 -4.28 10.88
C ARG A 112 -19.64 -5.26 10.92
N GLY A 113 -19.19 -5.61 12.12
CA GLY A 113 -18.09 -6.57 12.32
C GLY A 113 -16.72 -5.94 12.13
N LEU A 114 -15.75 -6.73 11.64
CA LEU A 114 -14.32 -6.38 11.59
C LEU A 114 -13.82 -5.96 10.19
N VAL A 115 -14.64 -6.09 9.14
CA VAL A 115 -14.17 -5.95 7.76
C VAL A 115 -13.85 -4.49 7.41
N ARG A 116 -14.67 -3.53 7.89
CA ARG A 116 -14.46 -2.11 7.61
C ARG A 116 -14.32 -1.33 8.92
N GLN A 117 -13.10 -0.92 9.20
CA GLN A 117 -12.71 -0.23 10.42
C GLN A 117 -12.16 1.16 10.12
N HIS A 118 -12.37 2.12 11.04
CA HIS A 118 -11.70 3.42 11.00
C HIS A 118 -10.20 3.32 11.25
N GLN A 119 -9.79 2.31 12.00
CA GLN A 119 -8.40 1.98 12.27
C GLN A 119 -8.19 0.48 12.10
N PHE A 120 -7.21 0.10 11.31
CA PHE A 120 -6.78 -1.29 11.09
C PHE A 120 -5.28 -1.33 10.82
N ASN A 121 -4.69 -2.51 10.95
CA ASN A 121 -3.28 -2.71 10.70
C ASN A 121 -3.05 -3.26 9.29
N LYS A 122 -1.99 -2.80 8.63
CA LYS A 122 -1.61 -3.25 7.29
C LYS A 122 -0.09 -3.38 7.17
N VAL A 123 0.36 -4.45 6.54
CA VAL A 123 1.72 -4.57 6.02
C VAL A 123 1.69 -4.17 4.55
N GLU A 124 2.48 -3.21 4.20
CA GLU A 124 2.57 -2.63 2.85
C GLU A 124 3.89 -3.00 2.20
N LEU A 125 3.83 -3.33 0.91
CA LEU A 125 5.00 -3.48 0.05
C LEU A 125 5.06 -2.30 -0.91
N VAL A 126 6.22 -1.66 -1.03
CA VAL A 126 6.41 -0.54 -1.96
C VAL A 126 7.68 -0.78 -2.78
N LYS A 127 7.57 -0.65 -4.09
CA LYS A 127 8.70 -0.76 -5.02
C LYS A 127 8.91 0.51 -5.80
N PHE A 128 10.19 0.82 -6.05
CA PHE A 128 10.64 1.87 -6.98
C PHE A 128 11.49 1.16 -8.02
N VAL A 129 11.08 1.26 -9.29
CA VAL A 129 11.66 0.43 -10.35
C VAL A 129 11.96 1.25 -11.60
N LYS A 130 12.77 0.69 -12.50
CA LYS A 130 12.96 1.23 -13.83
C LYS A 130 11.66 1.11 -14.63
N PRO A 131 11.33 2.07 -15.50
CA PRO A 131 10.11 2.03 -16.32
C PRO A 131 9.92 0.73 -17.09
N GLU A 132 11.00 0.22 -17.71
CA GLU A 132 10.99 -1.01 -18.51
C GLU A 132 10.64 -2.26 -17.71
N ASP A 133 10.93 -2.28 -16.41
CA ASP A 133 10.75 -3.45 -15.54
C ASP A 133 9.40 -3.44 -14.81
N SER A 134 8.64 -2.34 -14.86
CA SER A 134 7.52 -2.10 -13.94
C SER A 134 6.39 -3.11 -14.03
N TYR A 135 6.09 -3.64 -15.21
CA TYR A 135 5.02 -4.64 -15.36
C TYR A 135 5.45 -6.03 -14.90
N GLU A 136 6.70 -6.42 -15.07
CA GLU A 136 7.26 -7.64 -14.51
C GLU A 136 7.34 -7.54 -12.98
N GLU A 137 7.73 -6.38 -12.47
CA GLU A 137 7.77 -6.11 -11.03
C GLU A 137 6.37 -6.09 -10.39
N LEU A 138 5.31 -5.76 -11.15
CA LEU A 138 3.93 -5.92 -10.66
C LEU A 138 3.56 -7.39 -10.48
N GLU A 139 3.91 -8.26 -11.42
CA GLU A 139 3.66 -9.70 -11.29
C GLU A 139 4.44 -10.27 -10.09
N SER A 140 5.71 -9.85 -9.92
CA SER A 140 6.52 -10.23 -8.77
C SER A 140 5.91 -9.76 -7.43
N LEU A 141 5.46 -8.50 -7.37
CA LEU A 141 4.77 -7.93 -6.19
C LEU A 141 3.52 -8.73 -5.84
N THR A 142 2.71 -9.06 -6.84
CA THR A 142 1.49 -9.85 -6.69
C THR A 142 1.81 -11.24 -6.16
N ASN A 143 2.83 -11.91 -6.70
CA ASN A 143 3.30 -13.20 -6.22
C ASN A 143 3.78 -13.14 -4.76
N ASP A 144 4.47 -12.07 -4.36
CA ASP A 144 4.90 -11.88 -2.97
C ASP A 144 3.70 -11.76 -2.01
N ALA A 145 2.65 -11.06 -2.42
CA ALA A 145 1.42 -10.96 -1.65
C ALA A 145 0.66 -12.30 -1.59
N GLU A 146 0.54 -13.02 -2.72
CA GLU A 146 -0.06 -14.36 -2.79
C GLU A 146 0.65 -15.35 -1.87
N LYS A 147 1.97 -15.26 -1.78
CA LYS A 147 2.78 -16.15 -0.94
C LYS A 147 2.35 -16.13 0.52
N MET A 148 1.92 -14.98 1.04
CA MET A 148 1.41 -14.88 2.42
C MET A 148 0.15 -15.72 2.60
N LEU A 149 -0.78 -15.65 1.66
CA LEU A 149 -2.03 -16.41 1.72
C LEU A 149 -1.78 -17.92 1.52
N GLN A 150 -0.85 -18.29 0.64
CA GLN A 150 -0.44 -19.68 0.44
C GLN A 150 0.18 -20.27 1.71
N LEU A 151 1.10 -19.58 2.36
CA LEU A 151 1.72 -20.01 3.59
C LEU A 151 0.75 -20.16 4.75
N LEU A 152 -0.31 -19.31 4.78
CA LEU A 152 -1.38 -19.42 5.77
C LEU A 152 -2.44 -20.48 5.40
N GLY A 153 -2.36 -21.09 4.22
CA GLY A 153 -3.32 -22.09 3.75
C GLY A 153 -4.72 -21.54 3.52
N LEU A 154 -4.85 -20.25 3.20
CA LEU A 154 -6.14 -19.59 2.98
C LEU A 154 -6.59 -19.73 1.54
N PRO A 155 -7.84 -20.16 1.27
CA PRO A 155 -8.42 -20.11 -0.07
C PRO A 155 -8.54 -18.65 -0.56
N TYR A 156 -8.00 -18.37 -1.73
CA TYR A 156 -8.00 -17.02 -2.30
C TYR A 156 -8.14 -17.05 -3.82
N ARG A 157 -8.36 -15.90 -4.40
CA ARG A 157 -8.27 -15.67 -5.84
C ARG A 157 -7.60 -14.34 -6.14
N VAL A 158 -7.03 -14.21 -7.33
CA VAL A 158 -6.49 -12.96 -7.87
C VAL A 158 -7.45 -12.43 -8.92
N VAL A 159 -7.81 -11.16 -8.81
CA VAL A 159 -8.73 -10.48 -9.71
C VAL A 159 -8.00 -9.33 -10.39
N LYS A 160 -7.93 -9.36 -11.72
CA LYS A 160 -7.47 -8.21 -12.49
C LYS A 160 -8.58 -7.19 -12.57
N ILE A 161 -8.33 -5.98 -12.09
CA ILE A 161 -9.33 -4.91 -12.07
C ILE A 161 -9.56 -4.39 -13.49
N CYS A 162 -10.82 -4.31 -13.86
CA CYS A 162 -11.21 -3.76 -15.16
C CYS A 162 -11.10 -2.23 -15.18
N THR A 163 -11.04 -1.66 -16.37
CA THR A 163 -10.86 -0.21 -16.54
C THR A 163 -11.98 0.64 -15.93
N GLY A 164 -13.18 0.10 -15.80
CA GLY A 164 -14.32 0.79 -15.17
C GLY A 164 -14.17 0.98 -13.66
N ASP A 165 -13.44 0.08 -12.99
CA ASP A 165 -13.21 0.09 -11.54
C ASP A 165 -11.76 0.49 -11.18
N LEU A 166 -10.90 0.68 -12.18
CA LEU A 166 -9.52 1.10 -11.97
C LEU A 166 -9.50 2.56 -11.52
N GLY A 167 -8.89 2.82 -10.36
CA GLY A 167 -8.68 4.18 -9.87
C GLY A 167 -7.79 5.00 -10.82
N PHE A 168 -7.92 6.33 -10.78
CA PHE A 168 -7.21 7.22 -11.71
C PHE A 168 -5.68 7.25 -11.53
N THR A 169 -5.16 6.72 -10.43
CA THR A 169 -3.73 6.72 -10.10
C THR A 169 -2.98 5.52 -10.69
N ALA A 170 -3.65 4.39 -10.86
CA ALA A 170 -3.04 3.13 -11.27
C ALA A 170 -3.25 2.85 -12.77
N ALA A 171 -2.20 2.35 -13.44
CA ALA A 171 -2.27 1.89 -14.81
C ALA A 171 -2.74 0.42 -14.92
N LYS A 172 -2.38 -0.41 -13.95
CA LYS A 172 -2.81 -1.80 -13.81
C LYS A 172 -2.88 -2.18 -12.35
N LYS A 173 -3.90 -2.96 -11.97
CA LYS A 173 -4.14 -3.37 -10.60
C LYS A 173 -4.65 -4.81 -10.54
N TYR A 174 -4.14 -5.56 -9.56
CA TYR A 174 -4.67 -6.83 -9.11
C TYR A 174 -5.20 -6.70 -7.68
N ASP A 175 -6.36 -7.29 -7.40
CA ASP A 175 -6.84 -7.50 -6.04
C ASP A 175 -6.69 -8.96 -5.66
N LEU A 176 -6.27 -9.21 -4.43
CA LEU A 176 -6.29 -10.53 -3.82
C LEU A 176 -7.50 -10.60 -2.90
N GLU A 177 -8.34 -11.59 -3.13
CA GLU A 177 -9.55 -11.80 -2.37
C GLU A 177 -9.48 -13.15 -1.66
N VAL A 178 -9.78 -13.19 -0.35
CA VAL A 178 -9.86 -14.42 0.44
C VAL A 178 -11.31 -14.87 0.59
N TRP A 179 -11.52 -16.19 0.61
CA TRP A 179 -12.82 -16.75 0.91
C TRP A 179 -13.22 -16.48 2.35
N MET A 180 -14.35 -15.84 2.54
CA MET A 180 -14.90 -15.51 3.86
C MET A 180 -16.17 -16.31 4.13
N PRO A 181 -16.09 -17.42 4.90
CA PRO A 181 -17.22 -18.32 5.12
C PRO A 181 -18.46 -17.62 5.72
N SER A 182 -18.25 -16.67 6.63
CA SER A 182 -19.36 -15.94 7.27
C SER A 182 -20.14 -15.04 6.30
N TYR A 183 -19.53 -14.66 5.17
CA TYR A 183 -20.14 -13.85 4.10
C TYR A 183 -20.53 -14.68 2.90
N ASN A 184 -20.08 -15.94 2.84
CA ASN A 184 -20.26 -16.84 1.70
C ASN A 184 -19.80 -16.21 0.39
N ARG A 185 -18.68 -15.49 0.41
CA ARG A 185 -18.07 -14.81 -0.75
C ARG A 185 -16.59 -14.56 -0.55
N TYR A 186 -15.92 -14.26 -1.65
CA TYR A 186 -14.57 -13.69 -1.61
C TYR A 186 -14.62 -12.22 -1.21
N VAL A 187 -13.65 -11.79 -0.40
CA VAL A 187 -13.52 -10.41 0.09
C VAL A 187 -12.09 -9.96 -0.15
N GLU A 188 -11.93 -8.77 -0.69
CA GLU A 188 -10.62 -8.14 -0.91
C GLU A 188 -9.85 -8.02 0.41
N ILE A 189 -8.59 -8.45 0.40
CA ILE A 189 -7.68 -8.33 1.53
C ILE A 189 -6.42 -7.56 1.16
N SER A 190 -6.08 -7.52 -0.13
CA SER A 190 -4.87 -6.86 -0.62
C SER A 190 -5.09 -6.38 -2.04
N SER A 191 -4.39 -5.32 -2.43
CA SER A 191 -4.32 -4.87 -3.82
C SER A 191 -2.87 -4.58 -4.22
N CYS A 192 -2.53 -4.90 -5.46
CA CYS A 192 -1.20 -4.67 -6.03
C CYS A 192 -1.35 -3.84 -7.30
N SER A 193 -0.75 -2.66 -7.32
CA SER A 193 -0.90 -1.68 -8.39
C SER A 193 0.44 -1.27 -8.98
N ASN A 194 0.45 -1.05 -10.30
CA ASN A 194 1.51 -0.31 -10.99
C ASN A 194 0.99 1.08 -11.30
N PHE A 195 1.60 2.09 -10.71
CA PHE A 195 1.25 3.51 -10.92
C PHE A 195 2.04 4.14 -12.06
N GLU A 196 2.93 3.37 -12.70
CA GLU A 196 3.90 3.90 -13.64
C GLU A 196 4.61 5.14 -13.05
N ASP A 197 4.68 6.23 -13.78
CA ASP A 197 5.35 7.45 -13.32
C ASP A 197 4.41 8.44 -12.60
N PHE A 198 3.14 8.08 -12.39
CA PHE A 198 2.14 9.02 -11.84
C PHE A 198 2.57 9.60 -10.49
N GLN A 199 2.93 8.76 -9.53
CA GLN A 199 3.37 9.20 -8.20
C GLN A 199 4.77 9.83 -8.27
N ALA A 200 5.67 9.28 -9.08
CA ALA A 200 7.02 9.80 -9.25
C ALA A 200 7.04 11.21 -9.84
N ARG A 201 6.16 11.53 -10.78
CA ARG A 201 5.99 12.91 -11.27
C ARG A 201 5.49 13.86 -10.20
N ARG A 202 4.55 13.43 -9.37
CA ARG A 202 3.97 14.24 -8.29
C ARG A 202 4.94 14.47 -7.12
N ALA A 203 5.68 13.44 -6.74
CA ALA A 203 6.67 13.49 -5.66
C ALA A 203 8.09 13.80 -6.15
N ASN A 204 8.28 13.97 -7.46
CA ASN A 204 9.55 14.29 -8.09
C ASN A 204 10.65 13.27 -7.76
N ILE A 205 10.33 11.97 -7.90
CA ILE A 205 11.25 10.85 -7.65
C ILE A 205 11.88 10.43 -8.97
N ARG A 206 13.16 10.62 -9.10
CA ARG A 206 13.90 10.48 -10.37
C ARG A 206 15.10 9.57 -10.21
N PHE A 207 15.68 9.19 -11.33
CA PHE A 207 16.99 8.52 -11.43
C PHE A 207 17.74 9.00 -12.68
N LYS A 208 19.00 8.64 -12.77
CA LYS A 208 19.84 8.84 -13.97
C LYS A 208 20.50 7.53 -14.35
N ARG A 209 20.51 7.20 -15.64
CA ARG A 209 21.16 5.97 -16.12
C ARG A 209 22.68 6.04 -16.07
N ASP A 210 23.23 7.25 -16.17
CA ASP A 210 24.64 7.56 -15.99
C ASP A 210 24.82 9.04 -15.59
N ARG A 211 26.06 9.45 -15.34
CA ARG A 211 26.41 10.81 -14.90
C ARG A 211 25.93 11.92 -15.84
N ASN A 212 25.91 11.64 -17.15
CA ASN A 212 25.61 12.63 -18.20
C ASN A 212 24.18 12.49 -18.71
N ALA A 213 23.46 11.46 -18.31
CA ALA A 213 22.08 11.22 -18.71
C ALA A 213 21.13 12.26 -18.13
N LYS A 214 20.04 12.52 -18.86
CA LYS A 214 18.90 13.26 -18.30
C LYS A 214 18.24 12.44 -17.19
N THR A 215 17.61 13.15 -16.26
CA THR A 215 16.79 12.49 -15.24
C THR A 215 15.54 11.88 -15.86
N GLU A 216 15.18 10.71 -15.38
CA GLU A 216 13.94 10.00 -15.69
C GLU A 216 13.15 9.81 -14.40
N PHE A 217 11.83 9.67 -14.50
CA PHE A 217 11.00 9.29 -13.35
C PHE A 217 11.06 7.78 -13.15
N VAL A 218 11.17 7.35 -11.89
CA VAL A 218 10.94 5.94 -11.55
C VAL A 218 9.48 5.56 -11.76
N HIS A 219 9.20 4.25 -11.89
CA HIS A 219 7.85 3.74 -11.70
C HIS A 219 7.67 3.27 -10.26
N THR A 220 6.49 3.50 -9.69
CA THR A 220 6.16 3.07 -8.33
C THR A 220 5.08 2.00 -8.34
N LEU A 221 5.20 1.04 -7.42
CA LEU A 221 4.27 -0.06 -7.25
C LEU A 221 4.00 -0.27 -5.75
N ASN A 222 2.79 -0.59 -5.41
CA ASN A 222 2.44 -1.05 -4.07
C ASN A 222 1.15 -1.89 -4.06
#